data_83cbcaabd75e8c50adff64194fe24c36
#
_entry.id   83cbcaabd75e8c50adff64194fe24c36
#
_cell.length_a   1.000
_cell.length_b   1.000
_cell.length_c   1.000
_cell.angle_alpha   90.00
_cell.angle_beta   90.00
_cell.angle_gamma   90.00
#
_symmetry.space_group_name_H-M   'P 1'
#
loop_
_entity.id
_entity.type
_entity.pdbx_description
1 polymer ?
#
loop_
_entity_poly.entity_id
_entity_poly.type
_entity_poly.pdbx_seq_one_letter_code
_entity_poly.pdbx_strand_id
1 'polypeptide(L)'
;MSATSIPQDAQASVHGVGSQPRHDAQLSQGSELSESAQDSHWLARKVGELVAEDFRRAHVFSQFGIDFCCGGGKALAIACERAEIDPAKVVAALNAVTLTGSKEDELNQLPLDQLVDYIESTHHQYVREKAPLLVEYSEKMVRAHGEHYAEIIPFAGWVRALVEDLMPHLMKEEKILFPAIRGLSQAEQVETCFGHIGNPINAMQHEHEEVGLILQKLHELTNDFTPPEHACTTWRVCYATLAEFEADLHQHIHLENNILFPKALGLAQ
;
A
#
# COMPACT_ATOMS: atom_id res chain seq x y z
N MET A 1 -35.16 -61.82 -21.21
CA MET A 1 -35.39 -63.05 -20.42
C MET A 1 -35.37 -62.66 -18.97
N SER A 2 -36.53 -62.81 -18.39
CA SER A 2 -36.97 -63.18 -17.02
C SER A 2 -36.55 -62.22 -15.94
N ALA A 3 -37.43 -61.40 -15.43
CA ALA A 3 -38.69 -61.59 -14.67
C ALA A 3 -38.46 -62.19 -13.29
N THR A 4 -38.95 -61.50 -12.28
CA THR A 4 -39.80 -61.94 -11.15
C THR A 4 -39.22 -61.42 -9.82
N SER A 5 -39.86 -60.91 -8.82
CA SER A 5 -41.25 -60.58 -8.46
C SER A 5 -41.19 -60.05 -7.02
N ILE A 6 -42.12 -59.17 -6.71
CA ILE A 6 -42.45 -58.67 -5.38
C ILE A 6 -43.17 -59.75 -4.58
N PRO A 7 -43.19 -59.72 -3.24
CA PRO A 7 -44.50 -59.52 -2.61
C PRO A 7 -44.52 -58.46 -1.44
N GLN A 8 -45.72 -57.95 -1.30
CA GLN A 8 -46.28 -57.05 -0.33
C GLN A 8 -46.63 -57.73 1.01
N ASP A 9 -46.93 -56.85 1.94
CA ASP A 9 -47.84 -56.92 3.13
C ASP A 9 -47.10 -56.96 4.49
N ALA A 10 -47.44 -56.20 5.49
CA ALA A 10 -48.73 -55.77 5.99
C ALA A 10 -48.63 -54.68 7.07
N GLN A 11 -49.68 -53.97 7.23
CA GLN A 11 -50.07 -52.90 8.16
C GLN A 11 -49.89 -53.21 9.65
N ALA A 12 -49.62 -52.14 10.46
CA ALA A 12 -50.50 -51.79 11.60
C ALA A 12 -50.08 -50.50 12.33
N SER A 13 -51.04 -49.65 12.54
CA SER A 13 -51.23 -48.45 13.36
C SER A 13 -50.61 -48.49 14.77
N VAL A 14 -50.31 -47.28 15.38
CA VAL A 14 -51.13 -46.57 16.38
C VAL A 14 -50.35 -45.39 17.01
N HIS A 15 -50.96 -44.23 17.05
CA HIS A 15 -50.89 -43.07 17.97
C HIS A 15 -49.71 -42.76 18.88
N GLY A 16 -49.25 -41.50 18.84
CA GLY A 16 -48.51 -40.85 19.92
C GLY A 16 -48.22 -39.36 19.64
N VAL A 17 -49.08 -38.50 20.23
CA VAL A 17 -48.95 -37.04 20.31
C VAL A 17 -47.72 -36.67 21.13
N GLY A 18 -46.88 -35.69 20.67
CA GLY A 18 -45.79 -35.18 21.49
C GLY A 18 -45.03 -34.04 20.82
N SER A 19 -45.48 -32.82 21.06
CA SER A 19 -44.74 -31.58 21.29
C SER A 19 -43.40 -31.34 20.57
N GLN A 20 -43.34 -30.36 19.68
CA GLN A 20 -42.15 -29.64 19.28
C GLN A 20 -41.48 -28.95 20.47
N PRO A 21 -40.14 -28.77 20.45
CA PRO A 21 -39.56 -27.55 20.93
C PRO A 21 -38.94 -26.74 19.76
N ARG A 22 -39.35 -25.50 19.71
CA ARG A 22 -38.71 -24.43 18.94
C ARG A 22 -37.33 -24.17 19.54
N HIS A 23 -36.30 -24.46 18.83
CA HIS A 23 -34.92 -23.99 19.12
C HIS A 23 -34.11 -23.93 17.83
N ASP A 24 -34.37 -22.92 16.98
CA ASP A 24 -33.44 -22.58 15.87
C ASP A 24 -33.50 -21.10 15.51
N ALA A 25 -33.56 -20.20 16.50
CA ALA A 25 -33.56 -18.76 16.24
C ALA A 25 -32.49 -17.97 17.04
N GLN A 26 -31.59 -18.63 17.75
CA GLN A 26 -30.60 -17.95 18.60
C GLN A 26 -29.15 -18.10 18.15
N LEU A 27 -28.82 -18.88 17.10
CA LEU A 27 -27.44 -19.08 16.62
C LEU A 27 -27.02 -18.10 15.51
N SER A 28 -27.97 -17.44 14.83
CA SER A 28 -27.64 -16.49 13.76
C SER A 28 -27.29 -15.07 14.25
N GLN A 29 -27.83 -14.66 15.39
CA GLN A 29 -27.56 -13.29 15.92
C GLN A 29 -26.19 -13.13 16.59
N GLY A 30 -25.55 -14.20 17.02
CA GLY A 30 -24.25 -14.17 17.62
C GLY A 30 -23.10 -13.99 16.61
N SER A 31 -23.27 -14.50 15.39
CA SER A 31 -22.28 -14.37 14.31
C SER A 31 -22.29 -12.97 13.66
N GLU A 32 -23.47 -12.42 13.42
CA GLU A 32 -23.63 -11.09 12.83
C GLU A 32 -23.13 -9.95 13.75
N LEU A 33 -23.31 -10.08 15.07
CA LEU A 33 -22.78 -9.12 16.06
C LEU A 33 -21.26 -9.20 16.20
N SER A 34 -20.65 -10.37 16.00
CA SER A 34 -19.20 -10.53 16.04
C SER A 34 -18.53 -10.01 14.76
N GLU A 35 -19.11 -10.22 13.58
CA GLU A 35 -18.66 -9.68 12.31
C GLU A 35 -18.74 -8.16 12.28
N SER A 36 -19.85 -7.55 12.68
CA SER A 36 -20.01 -6.10 12.72
C SER A 36 -19.03 -5.40 13.70
N ALA A 37 -18.68 -6.05 14.81
CA ALA A 37 -17.70 -5.53 15.75
C ALA A 37 -16.26 -5.63 15.20
N GLN A 38 -15.95 -6.68 14.47
CA GLN A 38 -14.66 -6.90 13.83
C GLN A 38 -14.46 -5.95 12.64
N ASP A 39 -15.50 -5.72 11.85
CA ASP A 39 -15.49 -4.74 10.75
C ASP A 39 -15.31 -3.31 11.28
N SER A 40 -15.98 -2.95 12.37
CA SER A 40 -15.82 -1.65 13.03
C SER A 40 -14.38 -1.43 13.53
N HIS A 41 -13.69 -2.50 13.97
CA HIS A 41 -12.30 -2.44 14.39
C HIS A 41 -11.37 -2.08 13.22
N TRP A 42 -11.55 -2.69 12.04
CA TRP A 42 -10.77 -2.36 10.85
C TRP A 42 -10.96 -0.91 10.41
N LEU A 43 -12.22 -0.46 10.36
CA LEU A 43 -12.60 0.84 9.81
C LEU A 43 -12.07 2.03 10.61
N ALA A 44 -11.88 1.86 11.92
CA ALA A 44 -11.34 2.91 12.79
C ALA A 44 -9.82 3.05 12.72
N ARG A 45 -9.11 2.05 12.19
CA ARG A 45 -7.65 2.02 12.15
C ARG A 45 -7.11 2.81 10.97
N LYS A 46 -5.92 3.38 11.15
CA LYS A 46 -5.22 4.07 10.06
C LYS A 46 -4.67 3.07 9.04
N VAL A 47 -4.79 3.42 7.76
CA VAL A 47 -4.33 2.57 6.65
C VAL A 47 -2.85 2.26 6.77
N GLY A 48 -2.00 3.25 7.07
CA GLY A 48 -0.56 3.07 7.23
C GLY A 48 -0.20 2.15 8.41
N GLU A 49 -0.93 2.22 9.54
CA GLU A 49 -0.73 1.33 10.69
C GLU A 49 -1.06 -0.13 10.32
N LEU A 50 -2.11 -0.34 9.52
CA LEU A 50 -2.49 -1.67 9.03
C LEU A 50 -1.40 -2.27 8.14
N VAL A 51 -0.79 -1.46 7.27
CA VAL A 51 0.30 -1.91 6.40
C VAL A 51 1.60 -2.08 7.20
N ALA A 52 1.88 -1.25 8.20
CA ALA A 52 3.05 -1.39 9.07
C ALA A 52 3.02 -2.69 9.91
N GLU A 53 1.84 -3.19 10.24
CA GLU A 53 1.71 -4.51 10.89
C GLU A 53 1.93 -5.67 9.91
N ASP A 54 1.54 -5.51 8.66
CA ASP A 54 1.69 -6.52 7.63
C ASP A 54 1.66 -5.88 6.23
N PHE A 55 2.83 -5.74 5.62
CA PHE A 55 2.99 -5.10 4.31
C PHE A 55 2.19 -5.80 3.19
N ARG A 56 1.86 -7.08 3.32
CA ARG A 56 1.01 -7.78 2.33
C ARG A 56 -0.36 -7.12 2.16
N ARG A 57 -0.82 -6.37 3.17
CA ARG A 57 -2.03 -5.54 3.10
C ARG A 57 -1.88 -4.37 2.12
N ALA A 58 -0.64 -3.95 1.82
CA ALA A 58 -0.37 -2.93 0.80
C ALA A 58 -0.93 -3.32 -0.56
N HIS A 59 -0.80 -4.60 -0.93
CA HIS A 59 -1.37 -5.12 -2.17
C HIS A 59 -2.90 -5.00 -2.21
N VAL A 60 -3.57 -5.28 -1.08
CA VAL A 60 -5.03 -5.08 -0.96
C VAL A 60 -5.37 -3.60 -1.19
N PHE A 61 -4.69 -2.68 -0.50
CA PHE A 61 -4.97 -1.25 -0.66
C PHE A 61 -4.71 -0.75 -2.07
N SER A 62 -3.61 -1.21 -2.72
CA SER A 62 -3.32 -0.89 -4.12
C SER A 62 -4.42 -1.38 -5.06
N GLN A 63 -4.94 -2.61 -4.89
CA GLN A 63 -6.04 -3.15 -5.70
C GLN A 63 -7.31 -2.30 -5.63
N PHE A 64 -7.53 -1.65 -4.50
CA PHE A 64 -8.67 -0.76 -4.28
C PHE A 64 -8.34 0.72 -4.50
N GLY A 65 -7.15 1.07 -5.01
CA GLY A 65 -6.74 2.46 -5.22
C GLY A 65 -6.67 3.28 -3.93
N ILE A 66 -6.43 2.65 -2.79
CA ILE A 66 -6.28 3.30 -1.49
C ILE A 66 -4.80 3.59 -1.26
N ASP A 67 -4.45 4.87 -1.14
CA ASP A 67 -3.11 5.32 -0.79
C ASP A 67 -2.78 4.99 0.67
N PHE A 68 -1.86 4.06 0.85
CA PHE A 68 -1.42 3.57 2.16
C PHE A 68 -0.11 4.21 2.63
N CYS A 69 0.62 4.91 1.76
CA CYS A 69 1.92 5.52 2.07
C CYS A 69 1.79 7.02 2.42
N CYS A 70 1.39 7.87 1.48
CA CYS A 70 1.20 9.31 1.72
C CYS A 70 -0.13 9.58 2.44
N GLY A 71 -1.19 8.86 2.07
CA GLY A 71 -2.51 8.90 2.70
C GLY A 71 -2.68 8.02 3.93
N GLY A 72 -1.65 7.27 4.33
CA GLY A 72 -1.71 6.25 5.38
C GLY A 72 -2.11 6.73 6.78
N GLY A 73 -2.00 8.02 7.06
CA GLY A 73 -2.45 8.63 8.32
C GLY A 73 -3.97 8.69 8.51
N LYS A 74 -4.77 8.37 7.48
CA LYS A 74 -6.25 8.42 7.52
C LYS A 74 -6.82 7.09 8.00
N ALA A 75 -7.96 7.15 8.71
CA ALA A 75 -8.72 5.95 9.06
C ALA A 75 -9.23 5.24 7.79
N LEU A 76 -9.29 3.91 7.82
CA LEU A 76 -9.74 3.10 6.68
C LEU A 76 -11.13 3.50 6.18
N ALA A 77 -12.06 3.85 7.09
CA ALA A 77 -13.38 4.34 6.70
C ALA A 77 -13.30 5.56 5.79
N ILE A 78 -12.44 6.54 6.14
CA ILE A 78 -12.26 7.78 5.37
C ILE A 78 -11.55 7.49 4.03
N ALA A 79 -10.61 6.55 4.01
CA ALA A 79 -9.92 6.16 2.80
C ALA A 79 -10.88 5.49 1.80
N CYS A 80 -11.76 4.60 2.26
CA CYS A 80 -12.80 3.97 1.44
C CYS A 80 -13.81 4.99 0.90
N GLU A 81 -14.26 5.95 1.73
CA GLU A 81 -15.16 7.03 1.32
C GLU A 81 -14.56 7.86 0.18
N ARG A 82 -13.28 8.26 0.30
CA ARG A 82 -12.57 9.04 -0.73
C ARG A 82 -12.36 8.30 -2.03
N ALA A 83 -12.13 7.00 -1.95
CA ALA A 83 -11.97 6.12 -3.11
C ALA A 83 -13.32 5.68 -3.71
N GLU A 84 -14.45 6.06 -3.10
CA GLU A 84 -15.81 5.64 -3.49
C GLU A 84 -16.00 4.12 -3.49
N ILE A 85 -15.38 3.43 -2.53
CA ILE A 85 -15.35 1.97 -2.42
C ILE A 85 -16.16 1.51 -1.22
N ASP A 86 -16.89 0.40 -1.39
CA ASP A 86 -17.59 -0.29 -0.32
C ASP A 86 -16.58 -0.83 0.72
N PRO A 87 -16.59 -0.32 1.97
CA PRO A 87 -15.67 -0.75 3.02
C PRO A 87 -15.69 -2.26 3.29
N ALA A 88 -16.85 -2.92 3.15
CA ALA A 88 -16.99 -4.35 3.38
C ALA A 88 -16.13 -5.18 2.42
N LYS A 89 -15.95 -4.74 1.18
CA LYS A 89 -15.07 -5.42 0.20
C LYS A 89 -13.61 -5.34 0.61
N VAL A 90 -13.17 -4.18 1.09
CA VAL A 90 -11.79 -3.98 1.56
C VAL A 90 -11.53 -4.82 2.81
N VAL A 91 -12.43 -4.80 3.78
CA VAL A 91 -12.33 -5.59 5.02
C VAL A 91 -12.29 -7.09 4.70
N ALA A 92 -13.14 -7.59 3.79
CA ALA A 92 -13.12 -8.98 3.36
C ALA A 92 -11.77 -9.38 2.74
N ALA A 93 -11.19 -8.52 1.90
CA ALA A 93 -9.88 -8.75 1.30
C ALA A 93 -8.75 -8.71 2.36
N LEU A 94 -8.81 -7.81 3.34
CA LEU A 94 -7.84 -7.74 4.44
C LEU A 94 -7.91 -8.99 5.32
N ASN A 95 -9.11 -9.50 5.61
CA ASN A 95 -9.30 -10.74 6.36
C ASN A 95 -8.78 -11.98 5.60
N ALA A 96 -8.71 -11.93 4.28
CA ALA A 96 -8.16 -13.01 3.43
C ALA A 96 -6.63 -13.03 3.41
N VAL A 97 -5.95 -11.97 3.86
CA VAL A 97 -4.49 -11.95 3.98
C VAL A 97 -4.05 -12.92 5.07
N THR A 98 -3.35 -14.00 4.68
CA THR A 98 -2.86 -15.00 5.63
C THR A 98 -1.63 -14.47 6.36
N LEU A 99 -1.72 -14.30 7.66
CA LEU A 99 -0.64 -13.84 8.52
C LEU A 99 0.40 -14.95 8.72
N THR A 100 1.42 -14.99 7.88
CA THR A 100 2.64 -15.80 8.10
C THR A 100 3.83 -14.86 7.95
N GLY A 101 4.79 -14.86 8.89
CA GLY A 101 5.91 -13.92 9.01
C GLY A 101 6.43 -13.42 7.67
N SER A 102 6.42 -12.12 7.49
CA SER A 102 6.87 -11.44 6.27
C SER A 102 8.24 -10.80 6.50
N LYS A 103 8.95 -10.49 5.41
CA LYS A 103 10.22 -9.73 5.47
C LYS A 103 10.00 -8.37 6.15
N GLU A 104 8.82 -7.79 6.02
CA GLU A 104 8.43 -6.50 6.60
C GLU A 104 8.23 -6.59 8.12
N ASP A 105 7.80 -7.74 8.66
CA ASP A 105 7.78 -7.96 10.11
C ASP A 105 9.19 -7.85 10.70
N GLU A 106 10.20 -8.32 9.94
CA GLU A 106 11.61 -8.19 10.30
C GLU A 106 12.04 -6.71 10.24
N LEU A 107 11.68 -5.97 9.17
CA LEU A 107 12.00 -4.55 9.03
C LEU A 107 11.37 -3.69 10.12
N ASN A 108 10.13 -4.00 10.50
CA ASN A 108 9.45 -3.29 11.59
C ASN A 108 10.12 -3.52 12.95
N GLN A 109 10.89 -4.59 13.13
CA GLN A 109 11.63 -4.87 14.36
C GLN A 109 13.05 -4.31 14.37
N LEU A 110 13.54 -3.82 13.23
CA LEU A 110 14.91 -3.27 13.16
C LEU A 110 15.10 -2.06 14.08
N PRO A 111 16.28 -1.93 14.69
CA PRO A 111 16.74 -0.66 15.25
C PRO A 111 16.73 0.46 14.19
N LEU A 112 16.58 1.71 14.63
CA LEU A 112 16.44 2.85 13.72
C LEU A 112 17.63 3.01 12.76
N ASP A 113 18.84 2.84 13.26
CA ASP A 113 20.07 2.91 12.46
C ASP A 113 20.10 1.85 11.35
N GLN A 114 19.70 0.62 11.66
CA GLN A 114 19.65 -0.47 10.68
C GLN A 114 18.51 -0.27 9.67
N LEU A 115 17.37 0.29 10.10
CA LEU A 115 16.28 0.61 9.19
C LEU A 115 16.68 1.72 8.22
N VAL A 116 17.40 2.75 8.69
CA VAL A 116 17.98 3.79 7.84
C VAL A 116 18.98 3.18 6.85
N ASP A 117 19.90 2.29 7.30
CA ASP A 117 20.84 1.60 6.42
C ASP A 117 20.12 0.78 5.32
N TYR A 118 19.02 0.13 5.68
CA TYR A 118 18.20 -0.61 4.73
C TYR A 118 17.57 0.31 3.69
N ILE A 119 16.96 1.43 4.11
CA ILE A 119 16.34 2.41 3.21
C ILE A 119 17.39 2.97 2.24
N GLU A 120 18.54 3.43 2.73
CA GLU A 120 19.61 3.98 1.91
C GLU A 120 20.15 2.96 0.89
N SER A 121 20.45 1.74 1.34
CA SER A 121 21.09 0.72 0.50
C SER A 121 20.13 0.03 -0.47
N THR A 122 18.83 0.03 -0.20
CA THR A 122 17.82 -0.62 -1.03
C THR A 122 17.09 0.39 -1.90
N HIS A 123 16.37 1.33 -1.27
CA HIS A 123 15.46 2.22 -1.97
C HIS A 123 16.17 3.43 -2.58
N HIS A 124 17.05 4.13 -1.83
CA HIS A 124 17.78 5.27 -2.38
C HIS A 124 18.70 4.86 -3.52
N GLN A 125 19.38 3.72 -3.38
CA GLN A 125 20.21 3.17 -4.45
C GLN A 125 19.36 2.85 -5.68
N TYR A 126 18.20 2.20 -5.50
CA TYR A 126 17.28 1.88 -6.58
C TYR A 126 16.80 3.13 -7.33
N VAL A 127 16.37 4.17 -6.58
CA VAL A 127 15.97 5.46 -7.18
C VAL A 127 17.11 6.05 -8.03
N ARG A 128 18.33 6.09 -7.52
CA ARG A 128 19.50 6.61 -8.25
C ARG A 128 19.81 5.83 -9.52
N GLU A 129 19.58 4.52 -9.51
CA GLU A 129 19.82 3.67 -10.68
C GLU A 129 18.72 3.81 -11.73
N LYS A 130 17.45 3.91 -11.30
CA LYS A 130 16.31 3.85 -12.21
C LYS A 130 15.81 5.20 -12.70
N ALA A 131 15.90 6.25 -11.89
CA ALA A 131 15.41 7.57 -12.25
C ALA A 131 16.05 8.12 -13.55
N PRO A 132 17.37 8.04 -13.77
CA PRO A 132 17.98 8.48 -15.04
C PRO A 132 17.48 7.68 -16.25
N LEU A 133 17.19 6.39 -16.09
CA LEU A 133 16.69 5.55 -17.18
C LEU A 133 15.26 5.93 -17.57
N LEU A 134 14.41 6.27 -16.59
CA LEU A 134 13.05 6.75 -16.85
C LEU A 134 13.08 8.05 -17.66
N VAL A 135 13.94 9.00 -17.30
CA VAL A 135 14.12 10.23 -18.08
C VAL A 135 14.60 9.91 -19.49
N GLU A 136 15.63 9.07 -19.64
CA GLU A 136 16.16 8.68 -20.95
C GLU A 136 15.08 8.04 -21.85
N TYR A 137 14.29 7.10 -21.30
CA TYR A 137 13.24 6.41 -22.06
C TYR A 137 12.12 7.36 -22.44
N SER A 138 11.63 8.20 -21.54
CA SER A 138 10.60 9.18 -21.81
C SER A 138 11.03 10.18 -22.89
N GLU A 139 12.27 10.66 -22.86
CA GLU A 139 12.82 11.54 -23.89
C GLU A 139 13.00 10.83 -25.25
N LYS A 140 13.39 9.57 -25.25
CA LYS A 140 13.40 8.76 -26.50
C LYS A 140 12.01 8.63 -27.08
N MET A 141 10.99 8.44 -26.25
CA MET A 141 9.60 8.40 -26.69
C MET A 141 9.17 9.73 -27.33
N VAL A 142 9.50 10.87 -26.70
CA VAL A 142 9.21 12.21 -27.27
C VAL A 142 9.88 12.38 -28.64
N ARG A 143 11.17 12.04 -28.76
CA ARG A 143 11.89 12.16 -30.04
C ARG A 143 11.33 11.27 -31.15
N ALA A 144 10.86 10.07 -30.80
CA ALA A 144 10.39 9.12 -31.81
C ALA A 144 8.92 9.28 -32.18
N HIS A 145 8.09 9.75 -31.25
CA HIS A 145 6.64 9.65 -31.37
C HIS A 145 5.89 10.94 -31.02
N GLY A 146 6.55 11.97 -30.45
CA GLY A 146 5.90 13.18 -29.96
C GLY A 146 5.15 14.00 -31.03
N GLU A 147 5.54 13.88 -32.32
CA GLU A 147 4.80 14.51 -33.43
C GLU A 147 3.45 13.85 -33.70
N HIS A 148 3.30 12.56 -33.36
CA HIS A 148 2.10 11.79 -33.67
C HIS A 148 1.23 11.53 -32.43
N TYR A 149 1.84 11.57 -31.24
CA TYR A 149 1.21 11.26 -29.95
C TYR A 149 1.52 12.37 -28.96
N ALA A 150 0.70 13.42 -28.96
CA ALA A 150 0.93 14.65 -28.21
C ALA A 150 0.97 14.41 -26.68
N GLU A 151 0.31 13.36 -26.17
CA GLU A 151 0.28 12.95 -24.77
C GLU A 151 1.65 12.53 -24.21
N ILE A 152 2.58 12.11 -25.06
CA ILE A 152 3.94 11.70 -24.64
C ILE A 152 4.75 12.91 -24.13
N ILE A 153 4.49 14.11 -24.64
CA ILE A 153 5.23 15.32 -24.25
C ILE A 153 4.96 15.68 -22.77
N PRO A 154 3.70 15.85 -22.32
CA PRO A 154 3.43 16.07 -20.92
C PRO A 154 3.84 14.91 -20.02
N PHE A 155 3.71 13.66 -20.49
CA PHE A 155 4.21 12.49 -19.76
C PHE A 155 5.71 12.60 -19.43
N ALA A 156 6.55 12.90 -20.42
CA ALA A 156 7.99 13.08 -20.21
C ALA A 156 8.30 14.27 -19.28
N GLY A 157 7.48 15.32 -19.34
CA GLY A 157 7.55 16.45 -18.40
C GLY A 157 7.32 16.04 -16.96
N TRP A 158 6.31 15.22 -16.70
CA TRP A 158 6.00 14.72 -15.35
C TRP A 158 7.02 13.70 -14.86
N VAL A 159 7.56 12.82 -15.73
CA VAL A 159 8.67 11.93 -15.36
C VAL A 159 9.90 12.74 -14.93
N ARG A 160 10.21 13.82 -15.64
CA ARG A 160 11.32 14.70 -15.27
C ARG A 160 11.06 15.40 -13.94
N ALA A 161 9.87 15.96 -13.71
CA ALA A 161 9.48 16.60 -12.46
C ALA A 161 9.62 15.62 -11.28
N LEU A 162 9.15 14.37 -11.42
CA LEU A 162 9.32 13.33 -10.41
C LEU A 162 10.79 13.15 -10.01
N VAL A 163 11.68 13.08 -10.98
CA VAL A 163 13.12 12.87 -10.71
C VAL A 163 13.77 14.12 -10.12
N GLU A 164 13.40 15.31 -10.60
CA GLU A 164 13.90 16.60 -10.09
C GLU A 164 13.49 16.84 -8.64
N ASP A 165 12.33 16.36 -8.21
CA ASP A 165 11.89 16.45 -6.82
C ASP A 165 12.54 15.38 -5.93
N LEU A 166 12.65 14.13 -6.40
CA LEU A 166 13.19 13.03 -5.63
C LEU A 166 14.68 13.18 -5.32
N MET A 167 15.51 13.65 -6.25
CA MET A 167 16.95 13.68 -6.03
C MET A 167 17.38 14.63 -4.91
N PRO A 168 16.86 15.87 -4.80
CA PRO A 168 17.11 16.71 -3.63
C PRO A 168 16.49 16.18 -2.33
N HIS A 169 15.33 15.51 -2.43
CA HIS A 169 14.66 14.87 -1.31
C HIS A 169 15.58 13.84 -0.62
N LEU A 170 16.07 12.83 -1.37
CA LEU A 170 17.01 11.84 -0.86
C LEU A 170 18.28 12.48 -0.24
N MET A 171 18.75 13.59 -0.81
CA MET A 171 19.91 14.32 -0.26
C MET A 171 19.60 14.95 1.11
N LYS A 172 18.39 15.49 1.31
CA LYS A 172 17.97 16.08 2.60
C LYS A 172 17.89 14.99 3.67
N GLU A 173 17.37 13.83 3.33
CA GLU A 173 17.32 12.70 4.23
C GLU A 173 18.70 12.23 4.63
N GLU A 174 19.54 11.89 3.69
CA GLU A 174 20.90 11.37 3.94
C GLU A 174 21.84 12.35 4.62
N LYS A 175 21.67 13.64 4.39
CA LYS A 175 22.59 14.65 4.93
C LYS A 175 22.08 15.34 6.20
N ILE A 176 20.77 15.32 6.44
CA ILE A 176 20.15 16.08 7.53
C ILE A 176 19.32 15.16 8.45
N LEU A 177 18.29 14.48 7.92
CA LEU A 177 17.33 13.76 8.74
C LEU A 177 17.89 12.43 9.26
N PHE A 178 18.47 11.60 8.43
CA PHE A 178 18.98 10.27 8.81
C PHE A 178 20.14 10.34 9.81
N PRO A 179 21.12 11.25 9.68
CA PRO A 179 22.13 11.47 10.73
C PRO A 179 21.51 11.84 12.09
N ALA A 180 20.47 12.68 12.09
CA ALA A 180 19.79 13.03 13.34
C ALA A 180 19.02 11.84 13.94
N ILE A 181 18.37 11.02 13.12
CA ILE A 181 17.70 9.79 13.57
C ILE A 181 18.71 8.79 14.16
N ARG A 182 19.88 8.62 13.53
CA ARG A 182 20.96 7.77 14.05
C ARG A 182 21.47 8.27 15.41
N GLY A 183 21.65 9.58 15.57
CA GLY A 183 22.04 10.18 16.84
C GLY A 183 21.02 9.92 17.95
N LEU A 184 19.72 10.05 17.67
CA LEU A 184 18.66 9.71 18.62
C LEU A 184 18.72 8.24 19.06
N SER A 185 19.00 7.30 18.15
CA SER A 185 19.11 5.87 18.47
C SER A 185 20.28 5.56 19.41
N GLN A 186 21.32 6.40 19.40
CA GLN A 186 22.53 6.26 20.22
C GLN A 186 22.46 7.07 21.53
N ALA A 187 21.31 7.70 21.82
CA ALA A 187 21.12 8.63 22.95
C ALA A 187 22.13 9.80 22.96
N GLU A 188 22.61 10.19 21.78
CA GLU A 188 23.50 11.33 21.62
C GLU A 188 22.71 12.64 21.63
N GLN A 189 23.26 13.68 22.27
CA GLN A 189 22.73 15.04 22.11
C GLN A 189 23.20 15.57 20.75
N VAL A 190 22.35 15.38 19.73
CA VAL A 190 22.61 15.95 18.41
C VAL A 190 22.14 17.40 18.42
N GLU A 191 23.09 18.34 18.42
CA GLU A 191 22.76 19.74 18.13
C GLU A 191 22.30 19.85 16.68
N THR A 192 21.02 20.09 16.48
CA THR A 192 20.41 20.19 15.15
C THR A 192 20.09 21.63 14.83
N CYS A 193 20.38 22.08 13.61
CA CYS A 193 20.03 23.42 13.13
C CYS A 193 18.52 23.63 12.96
N PHE A 194 17.72 22.53 12.99
CA PHE A 194 16.27 22.55 12.79
C PHE A 194 15.45 22.47 14.11
N GLY A 195 16.13 22.40 15.28
CA GLY A 195 15.46 22.25 16.57
C GLY A 195 14.87 20.85 16.76
N HIS A 196 13.54 20.74 16.85
CA HIS A 196 12.87 19.45 17.04
C HIS A 196 12.84 18.63 15.75
N ILE A 197 13.10 17.32 15.84
CA ILE A 197 13.15 16.40 14.68
C ILE A 197 11.82 16.31 13.91
N GLY A 198 10.71 16.63 14.55
CA GLY A 198 9.42 16.72 13.88
C GLY A 198 9.37 17.73 12.74
N ASN A 199 10.22 18.77 12.75
CA ASN A 199 10.23 19.77 11.69
C ASN A 199 10.71 19.20 10.35
N PRO A 200 11.92 18.57 10.25
CA PRO A 200 12.31 17.92 9.00
C PRO A 200 11.43 16.73 8.64
N ILE A 201 10.91 15.96 9.60
CA ILE A 201 9.97 14.86 9.33
C ILE A 201 8.72 15.39 8.62
N ASN A 202 8.10 16.46 9.13
CA ASN A 202 6.91 17.04 8.49
C ASN A 202 7.21 17.56 7.07
N ALA A 203 8.42 18.10 6.84
CA ALA A 203 8.82 18.53 5.51
C ALA A 203 8.93 17.33 4.54
N MET A 204 9.56 16.23 4.97
CA MET A 204 9.65 15.00 4.14
C MET A 204 8.27 14.42 3.84
N GLN A 205 7.39 14.35 4.83
CA GLN A 205 6.02 13.87 4.63
C GLN A 205 5.24 14.72 3.60
N HIS A 206 5.45 16.04 3.61
CA HIS A 206 4.84 16.91 2.60
C HIS A 206 5.39 16.66 1.19
N GLU A 207 6.71 16.49 1.06
CA GLU A 207 7.35 16.14 -0.22
C GLU A 207 6.86 14.76 -0.74
N HIS A 208 6.61 13.80 0.15
CA HIS A 208 5.98 12.53 -0.21
C HIS A 208 4.56 12.69 -0.78
N GLU A 209 3.76 13.61 -0.20
CA GLU A 209 2.43 13.93 -0.74
C GLU A 209 2.54 14.54 -2.15
N GLU A 210 3.53 15.41 -2.41
CA GLU A 210 3.78 15.99 -3.73
C GLU A 210 4.17 14.92 -4.77
N VAL A 211 5.04 13.98 -4.39
CA VAL A 211 5.39 12.80 -5.22
C VAL A 211 4.15 11.97 -5.56
N GLY A 212 3.27 11.74 -4.58
CA GLY A 212 2.00 11.04 -4.79
C GLY A 212 1.11 11.73 -5.84
N LEU A 213 1.04 13.07 -5.83
CA LEU A 213 0.29 13.83 -6.84
C LEU A 213 0.91 13.71 -8.25
N ILE A 214 2.24 13.67 -8.35
CA ILE A 214 2.92 13.46 -9.65
C ILE A 214 2.62 12.06 -10.18
N LEU A 215 2.70 11.01 -9.33
CA LEU A 215 2.37 9.63 -9.71
C LEU A 215 0.91 9.53 -10.19
N GLN A 216 -0.04 10.18 -9.50
CA GLN A 216 -1.42 10.23 -9.94
C GLN A 216 -1.56 10.84 -11.36
N LYS A 217 -0.81 11.92 -11.66
CA LYS A 217 -0.80 12.51 -13.00
C LYS A 217 -0.22 11.57 -14.05
N LEU A 218 0.80 10.82 -13.71
CA LEU A 218 1.38 9.81 -14.60
C LEU A 218 0.38 8.69 -14.88
N HIS A 219 -0.38 8.21 -13.88
CA HIS A 219 -1.48 7.26 -14.09
C HIS A 219 -2.55 7.79 -15.04
N GLU A 220 -3.04 9.02 -14.80
CA GLU A 220 -4.05 9.66 -15.66
C GLU A 220 -3.60 9.76 -17.13
N LEU A 221 -2.32 10.12 -17.37
CA LEU A 221 -1.76 10.29 -18.71
C LEU A 221 -1.50 8.97 -19.43
N THR A 222 -1.33 7.87 -18.70
CA THR A 222 -0.86 6.60 -19.25
C THR A 222 -1.92 5.51 -19.23
N ASN A 223 -3.12 5.80 -18.74
CA ASN A 223 -4.16 4.80 -18.45
C ASN A 223 -3.58 3.66 -17.61
N ASP A 224 -3.09 4.01 -16.40
CA ASP A 224 -2.48 3.09 -15.44
C ASP A 224 -1.29 2.32 -16.03
N PHE A 225 -0.36 3.06 -16.65
CA PHE A 225 0.84 2.52 -17.31
C PHE A 225 0.53 1.44 -18.36
N THR A 226 -0.65 1.52 -18.97
CA THR A 226 -1.06 0.59 -20.02
C THR A 226 -0.56 1.09 -21.38
N PRO A 227 0.44 0.43 -21.99
CA PRO A 227 0.95 0.86 -23.29
C PRO A 227 -0.08 0.62 -24.38
N PRO A 228 -0.31 1.61 -25.30
CA PRO A 228 -1.23 1.41 -26.40
C PRO A 228 -0.76 0.29 -27.34
N GLU A 229 -1.67 -0.25 -28.14
CA GLU A 229 -1.39 -1.39 -29.01
C GLU A 229 -0.19 -1.13 -29.95
N HIS A 230 -0.09 0.09 -30.47
CA HIS A 230 0.98 0.55 -31.37
C HIS A 230 2.28 0.95 -30.66
N ALA A 231 2.36 0.84 -29.34
CA ALA A 231 3.55 1.22 -28.58
C ALA A 231 4.78 0.43 -29.03
N CYS A 232 5.90 1.15 -29.23
CA CYS A 232 7.19 0.53 -29.51
C CYS A 232 7.80 -0.11 -28.23
N THR A 233 8.87 -0.85 -28.39
CA THR A 233 9.55 -1.54 -27.27
C THR A 233 9.99 -0.55 -26.18
N THR A 234 10.56 0.60 -26.55
CA THR A 234 11.00 1.63 -25.56
C THR A 234 9.82 2.14 -24.75
N TRP A 235 8.67 2.37 -25.36
CA TRP A 235 7.46 2.80 -24.69
C TRP A 235 6.97 1.77 -23.67
N ARG A 236 6.89 0.50 -24.07
CA ARG A 236 6.50 -0.61 -23.18
C ARG A 236 7.46 -0.78 -22.01
N VAL A 237 8.77 -0.70 -22.27
CA VAL A 237 9.79 -0.77 -21.23
C VAL A 237 9.70 0.43 -20.29
N CYS A 238 9.49 1.64 -20.80
CA CYS A 238 9.34 2.84 -19.97
C CYS A 238 8.18 2.70 -18.99
N TYR A 239 7.00 2.28 -19.46
CA TYR A 239 5.83 2.11 -18.60
C TYR A 239 6.03 0.98 -17.57
N ALA A 240 6.60 -0.15 -17.98
CA ALA A 240 6.92 -1.23 -17.05
C ALA A 240 7.92 -0.79 -15.98
N THR A 241 8.99 -0.06 -16.39
CA THR A 241 9.98 0.47 -15.43
C THR A 241 9.34 1.49 -14.48
N LEU A 242 8.42 2.33 -14.96
CA LEU A 242 7.73 3.31 -14.12
C LEU A 242 6.81 2.64 -13.10
N ALA A 243 6.10 1.57 -13.50
CA ALA A 243 5.28 0.79 -12.57
C ALA A 243 6.12 0.11 -11.47
N GLU A 244 7.29 -0.45 -11.82
CA GLU A 244 8.23 -1.01 -10.85
C GLU A 244 8.80 0.08 -9.92
N PHE A 245 9.11 1.25 -10.48
CA PHE A 245 9.64 2.39 -9.74
C PHE A 245 8.62 2.93 -8.74
N GLU A 246 7.37 3.05 -9.12
CA GLU A 246 6.29 3.44 -8.22
C GLU A 246 6.09 2.42 -7.09
N ALA A 247 6.13 1.13 -7.39
CA ALA A 247 6.00 0.09 -6.37
C ALA A 247 7.12 0.18 -5.31
N ASP A 248 8.36 0.45 -5.74
CA ASP A 248 9.49 0.68 -4.84
C ASP A 248 9.32 1.97 -4.02
N LEU A 249 8.89 3.08 -4.64
CA LEU A 249 8.62 4.34 -3.95
C LEU A 249 7.53 4.20 -2.88
N HIS A 250 6.47 3.46 -3.17
CA HIS A 250 5.41 3.19 -2.19
C HIS A 250 5.95 2.43 -0.97
N GLN A 251 6.82 1.44 -1.17
CA GLN A 251 7.46 0.72 -0.08
C GLN A 251 8.43 1.62 0.70
N HIS A 252 9.25 2.39 0.00
CA HIS A 252 10.18 3.36 0.56
C HIS A 252 9.45 4.36 1.48
N ILE A 253 8.50 5.11 0.93
CA ILE A 253 7.70 6.10 1.66
C ILE A 253 6.93 5.45 2.82
N HIS A 254 6.44 4.22 2.64
CA HIS A 254 5.78 3.48 3.71
C HIS A 254 6.71 3.22 4.89
N LEU A 255 7.93 2.73 4.64
CA LEU A 255 8.92 2.47 5.69
C LEU A 255 9.25 3.74 6.48
N GLU A 256 9.32 4.89 5.81
CA GLU A 256 9.59 6.17 6.44
C GLU A 256 8.39 6.70 7.21
N ASN A 257 7.27 6.92 6.54
CA ASN A 257 6.10 7.57 7.12
C ASN A 257 5.44 6.75 8.23
N ASN A 258 5.44 5.43 8.11
CA ASN A 258 4.66 4.56 9.00
C ASN A 258 5.51 3.76 9.99
N ILE A 259 6.84 3.69 9.80
CA ILE A 259 7.74 2.95 10.70
C ILE A 259 8.85 3.84 11.24
N LEU A 260 9.73 4.40 10.39
CA LEU A 260 10.92 5.12 10.79
C LEU A 260 10.58 6.42 11.54
N PHE A 261 9.76 7.27 10.94
CA PHE A 261 9.42 8.58 11.49
C PHE A 261 8.63 8.49 12.81
N PRO A 262 7.61 7.62 12.95
CA PRO A 262 6.93 7.41 14.23
C PRO A 262 7.87 6.93 15.34
N LYS A 263 8.78 6.00 15.05
CA LYS A 263 9.78 5.53 16.01
C LYS A 263 10.74 6.63 16.43
N ALA A 264 11.24 7.44 15.48
CA ALA A 264 12.13 8.56 15.77
C ALA A 264 11.45 9.64 16.63
N LEU A 265 10.18 9.97 16.34
CA LEU A 265 9.38 10.90 17.14
C LEU A 265 9.14 10.38 18.56
N GLY A 266 8.97 9.07 18.73
CA GLY A 266 8.81 8.44 20.03
C GLY A 266 10.06 8.52 20.92
N LEU A 267 11.26 8.56 20.33
CA LEU A 267 12.52 8.73 21.08
C LEU A 267 12.87 10.19 21.38
N ALA A 268 12.26 11.14 20.69
CA ALA A 268 12.54 12.57 20.82
C ALA A 268 11.67 13.28 21.87
N GLN A 269 10.81 12.53 22.58
CA GLN A 269 9.93 13.02 23.66
C GLN A 269 10.68 13.01 25.05
#